data_ccb5b9fd250624bf21826bedd3835738
#
_entry.id   ccb5b9fd250624bf21826bedd3835738
#
_cell.length_a   1.000
_cell.length_b   1.000
_cell.length_c   1.000
_cell.angle_alpha   90.00
_cell.angle_beta   90.00
_cell.angle_gamma   90.00
#
_symmetry.space_group_name_H-M   'P 1'
#
loop_
_entity.id
_entity.type
_entity.pdbx_description
1 polymer ?
#
loop_
_entity_poly.entity_id
_entity_poly.type
_entity_poly.pdbx_seq_one_letter_code
_entity_poly.pdbx_strand_id
1 'polypeptide(L)'
;FECWEDREATFLIGGKQCTRRCDFCQIDTGKPLLLDRDEPRRVAESVRTMELRYATITGVARDDLPDGGAWLYATTVTAIHELNPGTRVENLIPDFHGNTNQLQEVFESRPEVLAHNLETVPRLFKRIRPAFRYERSLGVIEQARAARLVTKSNLILGMGEERAEVSQALRDLYESGCELITITQYLRPSPRHHPVERWVKPEEFVDLSREAEEIGFVGVMSGPLVRSSYRAGRLYDKAIENRSMVTSKSKSSRRARYCT
;
A
#
# COMPACT_ATOMS: atom_id res chain seq x y z
N PHE A 1 5.07 3.45 19.46
CA PHE A 1 4.26 4.35 20.31
C PHE A 1 3.44 5.34 19.46
N GLU A 2 4.04 6.03 18.48
CA GLU A 2 3.38 7.11 17.72
C GLU A 2 2.11 6.69 16.97
N CYS A 3 2.05 5.52 16.32
CA CYS A 3 0.83 5.03 15.68
C CYS A 3 -0.27 4.73 16.71
N TRP A 4 0.11 4.26 17.90
CA TRP A 4 -0.84 4.05 18.99
C TRP A 4 -1.47 5.35 19.50
N GLU A 5 -0.66 6.42 19.64
CA GLU A 5 -1.14 7.75 20.01
C GLU A 5 -2.09 8.30 18.94
N ASP A 6 -1.84 7.99 17.67
CA ASP A 6 -2.71 8.36 16.55
C ASP A 6 -3.95 7.44 16.43
N ARG A 7 -4.09 6.41 17.29
CA ARG A 7 -5.13 5.36 17.20
C ARG A 7 -5.11 4.65 15.85
N GLU A 8 -3.92 4.27 15.40
CA GLU A 8 -3.68 3.52 14.17
C GLU A 8 -3.08 2.16 14.49
N ALA A 9 -3.55 1.11 13.83
CA ALA A 9 -2.96 -0.23 13.92
C ALA A 9 -2.96 -0.96 12.58
N THR A 10 -2.07 -1.93 12.46
CA THR A 10 -1.95 -2.82 11.30
C THR A 10 -2.32 -4.24 11.71
N PHE A 11 -3.21 -4.87 10.95
CA PHE A 11 -3.62 -6.26 11.13
C PHE A 11 -3.08 -7.11 9.98
N LEU A 12 -2.43 -8.22 10.33
CA LEU A 12 -2.01 -9.24 9.38
C LEU A 12 -3.09 -10.32 9.33
N ILE A 13 -3.70 -10.53 8.16
CA ILE A 13 -4.77 -11.51 7.94
C ILE A 13 -4.33 -12.66 7.04
N GLY A 14 -5.12 -13.73 7.02
CA GLY A 14 -4.89 -14.89 6.16
C GLY A 14 -3.94 -15.95 6.74
N GLY A 15 -3.52 -15.78 7.99
CA GLY A 15 -2.69 -16.73 8.71
C GLY A 15 -1.21 -16.35 8.77
N LYS A 16 -0.36 -17.33 9.14
CA LYS A 16 1.07 -17.10 9.44
C LYS A 16 2.01 -17.48 8.29
N GLN A 17 1.51 -18.16 7.26
CA GLN A 17 2.30 -18.65 6.13
C GLN A 17 1.79 -18.05 4.82
N CYS A 18 2.72 -17.60 3.99
CA CYS A 18 2.44 -17.04 2.67
C CYS A 18 2.73 -18.09 1.59
N THR A 19 1.90 -18.18 0.56
CA THR A 19 2.16 -19.02 -0.61
C THR A 19 3.32 -18.49 -1.47
N ARG A 20 3.70 -17.22 -1.28
CA ARG A 20 4.75 -16.55 -2.06
C ARG A 20 5.96 -16.22 -1.20
N ARG A 21 7.13 -16.27 -1.84
CA ARG A 21 8.40 -15.92 -1.22
C ARG A 21 8.91 -14.60 -1.80
N CYS A 22 8.93 -13.56 -0.96
CA CYS A 22 9.64 -12.32 -1.25
C CYS A 22 10.95 -12.30 -0.44
N ASP A 23 12.06 -11.96 -1.08
CA ASP A 23 13.39 -12.12 -0.47
C ASP A 23 13.71 -11.08 0.63
N PHE A 24 12.84 -10.10 0.81
CA PHE A 24 12.90 -9.10 1.89
C PHE A 24 11.93 -9.39 3.05
N CYS A 25 11.00 -10.34 2.89
CA CYS A 25 9.86 -10.50 3.79
C CYS A 25 10.12 -11.55 4.87
N GLN A 26 9.88 -11.22 6.14
CA GLN A 26 10.05 -12.12 7.29
C GLN A 26 8.96 -13.19 7.40
N ILE A 27 7.85 -13.07 6.67
CA ILE A 27 6.77 -14.06 6.72
C ILE A 27 7.26 -15.39 6.16
N ASP A 28 6.99 -16.48 6.87
CA ASP A 28 7.35 -17.82 6.43
C ASP A 28 6.57 -18.23 5.17
N THR A 29 7.29 -18.79 4.21
CA THR A 29 6.68 -19.38 3.01
C THR A 29 6.33 -20.82 3.27
N GLY A 30 5.13 -21.23 2.90
CA GLY A 30 4.69 -22.62 3.09
C GLY A 30 3.25 -22.85 2.65
N LYS A 31 2.72 -24.01 3.00
CA LYS A 31 1.32 -24.34 2.81
C LYS A 31 0.50 -23.75 3.97
N PRO A 32 -0.33 -22.74 3.72
CA PRO A 32 -1.13 -22.14 4.79
C PRO A 32 -2.13 -23.12 5.39
N LEU A 33 -2.53 -22.86 6.63
CA LEU A 33 -3.63 -23.58 7.27
C LEU A 33 -4.96 -23.24 6.60
N LEU A 34 -6.02 -23.99 6.95
CA LEU A 34 -7.38 -23.69 6.49
C LEU A 34 -7.74 -22.24 6.78
N LEU A 35 -8.47 -21.65 5.83
CA LEU A 35 -8.94 -20.28 5.95
C LEU A 35 -9.92 -20.19 7.14
N ASP A 36 -9.62 -19.28 8.04
CA ASP A 36 -10.52 -18.95 9.16
C ASP A 36 -11.56 -17.92 8.68
N ARG A 37 -12.77 -18.36 8.49
CA ARG A 37 -13.86 -17.50 8.01
C ARG A 37 -14.40 -16.54 9.07
N ASP A 38 -14.02 -16.71 10.33
CA ASP A 38 -14.39 -15.82 11.42
C ASP A 38 -13.35 -14.69 11.66
N GLU A 39 -12.20 -14.75 10.98
CA GLU A 39 -11.13 -13.76 11.12
C GLU A 39 -11.62 -12.32 10.83
N PRO A 40 -12.42 -12.02 9.77
CA PRO A 40 -12.93 -10.67 9.51
C PRO A 40 -13.71 -10.09 10.68
N ARG A 41 -14.60 -10.86 11.30
CA ARG A 41 -15.38 -10.43 12.47
C ARG A 41 -14.46 -10.09 13.65
N ARG A 42 -13.51 -10.97 13.96
CA ARG A 42 -12.56 -10.73 15.08
C ARG A 42 -11.67 -9.53 14.86
N VAL A 43 -11.24 -9.27 13.61
CA VAL A 43 -10.49 -8.05 13.27
C VAL A 43 -11.36 -6.83 13.51
N ALA A 44 -12.61 -6.80 13.05
CA ALA A 44 -13.53 -5.70 13.27
C ALA A 44 -13.82 -5.43 14.75
N GLU A 45 -13.96 -6.50 15.55
CA GLU A 45 -14.11 -6.39 17.02
C GLU A 45 -12.85 -5.84 17.70
N SER A 46 -11.67 -6.25 17.23
CA SER A 46 -10.40 -5.71 17.72
C SER A 46 -10.25 -4.23 17.41
N VAL A 47 -10.61 -3.80 16.19
CA VAL A 47 -10.67 -2.38 15.80
C VAL A 47 -11.55 -1.58 16.75
N ARG A 48 -12.73 -2.11 17.08
CA ARG A 48 -13.67 -1.48 18.03
C ARG A 48 -13.10 -1.39 19.44
N THR A 49 -12.56 -2.49 19.94
CA THR A 49 -11.99 -2.57 21.29
C THR A 49 -10.81 -1.62 21.49
N MET A 50 -10.01 -1.45 20.43
CA MET A 50 -8.87 -0.52 20.43
C MET A 50 -9.27 0.92 20.09
N GLU A 51 -10.54 1.18 19.78
CA GLU A 51 -11.06 2.49 19.37
C GLU A 51 -10.25 3.15 18.25
N LEU A 52 -9.88 2.36 17.23
CA LEU A 52 -9.01 2.84 16.17
C LEU A 52 -9.72 3.85 15.25
N ARG A 53 -8.98 4.87 14.85
CA ARG A 53 -9.40 5.84 13.83
C ARG A 53 -8.99 5.42 12.43
N TYR A 54 -7.92 4.61 12.34
CA TYR A 54 -7.37 4.12 11.09
C TYR A 54 -6.84 2.69 11.26
N ALA A 55 -7.28 1.79 10.40
CA ALA A 55 -6.85 0.40 10.39
C ALA A 55 -6.18 0.07 9.05
N THR A 56 -4.92 -0.37 9.08
CA THR A 56 -4.28 -0.94 7.90
C THR A 56 -4.46 -2.45 7.92
N ILE A 57 -5.10 -2.98 6.90
CA ILE A 57 -5.24 -4.42 6.70
C ILE A 57 -4.17 -4.84 5.70
N THR A 58 -3.35 -5.79 6.08
CA THR A 58 -2.38 -6.46 5.21
C THR A 58 -2.50 -7.96 5.40
N GLY A 59 -2.04 -8.75 4.46
CA GLY A 59 -2.19 -10.19 4.58
C GLY A 59 -1.13 -10.96 3.81
N VAL A 60 -1.12 -12.27 4.05
CA VAL A 60 -0.33 -13.22 3.28
C VAL A 60 -1.02 -13.49 1.94
N ALA A 61 -0.24 -13.81 0.90
CA ALA A 61 -0.83 -14.35 -0.33
C ALA A 61 -1.37 -15.76 -0.08
N ARG A 62 -2.55 -16.01 -0.62
CA ARG A 62 -3.30 -17.27 -0.49
C ARG A 62 -3.61 -17.86 -1.85
N ASP A 63 -2.58 -18.03 -2.70
CA ASP A 63 -2.73 -18.64 -4.04
C ASP A 63 -3.23 -20.11 -3.98
N ASP A 64 -3.32 -20.67 -2.76
CA ASP A 64 -3.93 -21.96 -2.46
C ASP A 64 -5.46 -21.92 -2.45
N LEU A 65 -6.07 -20.74 -2.40
CA LEU A 65 -7.51 -20.53 -2.43
C LEU A 65 -8.00 -20.22 -3.84
N PRO A 66 -9.21 -20.65 -4.22
CA PRO A 66 -9.77 -20.41 -5.56
C PRO A 66 -9.87 -18.93 -5.93
N ASP A 67 -10.12 -18.08 -4.94
CA ASP A 67 -10.25 -16.63 -5.06
C ASP A 67 -8.95 -15.88 -4.72
N GLY A 68 -7.83 -16.60 -4.52
CA GLY A 68 -6.56 -15.98 -4.09
C GLY A 68 -6.62 -15.28 -2.73
N GLY A 69 -7.71 -15.47 -1.97
CA GLY A 69 -7.99 -14.80 -0.71
C GLY A 69 -8.70 -13.45 -0.84
N ALA A 70 -9.23 -13.08 -2.01
CA ALA A 70 -9.92 -11.81 -2.24
C ALA A 70 -11.11 -11.62 -1.30
N TRP A 71 -11.92 -12.66 -1.10
CA TRP A 71 -13.02 -12.66 -0.14
C TRP A 71 -12.59 -12.20 1.27
N LEU A 72 -11.45 -12.69 1.74
CA LEU A 72 -10.95 -12.36 3.08
C LEU A 72 -10.68 -10.86 3.22
N TYR A 73 -9.98 -10.27 2.24
CA TYR A 73 -9.68 -8.84 2.22
C TYR A 73 -10.96 -8.01 2.14
N ALA A 74 -11.86 -8.34 1.22
CA ALA A 74 -13.13 -7.63 1.01
C ALA A 74 -14.02 -7.70 2.25
N THR A 75 -14.21 -8.91 2.81
CA THR A 75 -15.06 -9.12 3.98
C THR A 75 -14.49 -8.44 5.24
N THR A 76 -13.16 -8.40 5.38
CA THR A 76 -12.53 -7.72 6.53
C THR A 76 -12.79 -6.22 6.49
N VAL A 77 -12.65 -5.57 5.32
CA VAL A 77 -12.96 -4.14 5.15
C VAL A 77 -14.44 -3.89 5.46
N THR A 78 -15.34 -4.67 4.87
CA THR A 78 -16.78 -4.55 5.09
C THR A 78 -17.15 -4.70 6.57
N ALA A 79 -16.64 -5.74 7.25
CA ALA A 79 -16.91 -5.96 8.67
C ALA A 79 -16.39 -4.81 9.56
N ILE A 80 -15.24 -4.22 9.22
CA ILE A 80 -14.73 -3.04 9.95
C ILE A 80 -15.68 -1.86 9.76
N HIS A 81 -16.09 -1.53 8.55
CA HIS A 81 -16.98 -0.41 8.26
C HIS A 81 -18.35 -0.57 8.93
N GLU A 82 -18.92 -1.79 8.89
CA GLU A 82 -20.23 -2.08 9.53
C GLU A 82 -20.16 -1.91 11.05
N LEU A 83 -19.11 -2.42 11.69
CA LEU A 83 -18.98 -2.39 13.15
C LEU A 83 -18.39 -1.09 13.68
N ASN A 84 -17.63 -0.36 12.86
CA ASN A 84 -16.87 0.85 13.23
C ASN A 84 -17.02 1.95 12.15
N PRO A 85 -18.20 2.55 11.99
CA PRO A 85 -18.49 3.46 10.87
C PRO A 85 -17.62 4.74 10.85
N GLY A 86 -16.86 5.00 11.91
CA GLY A 86 -15.92 6.14 11.97
C GLY A 86 -14.46 5.78 11.69
N THR A 87 -14.15 4.49 11.52
CA THR A 87 -12.79 4.02 11.27
C THR A 87 -12.52 3.97 9.77
N ARG A 88 -11.41 4.57 9.34
CA ARG A 88 -10.92 4.49 7.96
C ARG A 88 -10.04 3.26 7.78
N VAL A 89 -10.09 2.66 6.58
CA VAL A 89 -9.37 1.43 6.28
C VAL A 89 -8.43 1.62 5.09
N GLU A 90 -7.16 1.28 5.28
CA GLU A 90 -6.21 1.02 4.21
C GLU A 90 -6.12 -0.48 3.98
N ASN A 91 -6.35 -0.93 2.75
CA ASN A 91 -6.28 -2.33 2.39
C ASN A 91 -5.06 -2.59 1.51
N LEU A 92 -4.00 -3.18 2.08
CA LEU A 92 -2.76 -3.54 1.39
C LEU A 92 -2.85 -4.98 0.89
N ILE A 93 -3.03 -5.14 -0.40
CA ILE A 93 -3.38 -6.41 -1.06
C ILE A 93 -2.22 -6.99 -1.88
N PRO A 94 -2.18 -8.33 -2.11
CA PRO A 94 -1.37 -8.93 -3.16
C PRO A 94 -1.95 -8.57 -4.55
N ASP A 95 -1.28 -9.01 -5.62
CA ASP A 95 -1.72 -8.73 -6.99
C ASP A 95 -2.79 -9.70 -7.53
N PHE A 96 -3.20 -10.72 -6.77
CA PHE A 96 -4.14 -11.77 -7.19
C PHE A 96 -3.88 -12.30 -8.60
N HIS A 97 -2.60 -12.42 -8.99
CA HIS A 97 -2.15 -12.78 -10.35
C HIS A 97 -2.72 -11.87 -11.46
N GLY A 98 -3.23 -10.68 -11.13
CA GLY A 98 -3.89 -9.75 -12.05
C GLY A 98 -5.33 -10.14 -12.39
N ASN A 99 -5.94 -11.05 -11.64
CA ASN A 99 -7.33 -11.47 -11.88
C ASN A 99 -8.29 -10.32 -11.56
N THR A 100 -8.94 -9.78 -12.60
CA THR A 100 -9.81 -8.62 -12.50
C THR A 100 -11.02 -8.86 -11.60
N ASN A 101 -11.61 -10.07 -11.59
CA ASN A 101 -12.77 -10.37 -10.75
C ASN A 101 -12.39 -10.33 -9.26
N GLN A 102 -11.23 -10.89 -8.90
CA GLN A 102 -10.71 -10.88 -7.53
C GLN A 102 -10.37 -9.45 -7.08
N LEU A 103 -9.74 -8.67 -7.95
CA LEU A 103 -9.45 -7.26 -7.68
C LEU A 103 -10.76 -6.47 -7.51
N GLN A 104 -11.75 -6.69 -8.38
CA GLN A 104 -13.04 -6.01 -8.32
C GLN A 104 -13.79 -6.32 -7.01
N GLU A 105 -13.80 -7.57 -6.56
CA GLU A 105 -14.39 -7.95 -5.26
C GLU A 105 -13.79 -7.13 -4.10
N VAL A 106 -12.45 -6.97 -4.10
CA VAL A 106 -11.79 -6.15 -3.09
C VAL A 106 -12.12 -4.66 -3.24
N PHE A 107 -12.18 -4.15 -4.47
CA PHE A 107 -12.49 -2.73 -4.72
C PHE A 107 -13.93 -2.37 -4.32
N GLU A 108 -14.87 -3.29 -4.46
CA GLU A 108 -16.27 -3.12 -4.06
C GLU A 108 -16.45 -2.99 -2.55
N SER A 109 -15.53 -3.51 -1.74
CA SER A 109 -15.53 -3.27 -0.28
C SER A 109 -15.23 -1.82 0.12
N ARG A 110 -14.78 -0.98 -0.85
CA ARG A 110 -14.60 0.47 -0.71
C ARG A 110 -13.68 0.90 0.43
N PRO A 111 -12.46 0.35 0.56
CA PRO A 111 -11.50 0.90 1.51
C PRO A 111 -11.19 2.35 1.17
N GLU A 112 -10.85 3.18 2.16
CA GLU A 112 -10.43 4.57 1.95
C GLU A 112 -9.14 4.65 1.15
N VAL A 113 -8.22 3.69 1.36
CA VAL A 113 -6.99 3.56 0.59
C VAL A 113 -6.83 2.12 0.13
N LEU A 114 -6.64 1.92 -1.17
CA LEU A 114 -6.13 0.67 -1.70
C LEU A 114 -4.63 0.78 -1.87
N ALA A 115 -3.90 -0.08 -1.18
CA ALA A 115 -2.46 -0.16 -1.27
C ALA A 115 -2.02 -1.45 -1.99
N HIS A 116 -1.10 -1.30 -2.92
CA HIS A 116 -0.35 -2.40 -3.51
C HIS A 116 1.11 -1.97 -3.69
N ASN A 117 1.99 -2.60 -2.93
CA ASN A 117 3.39 -2.19 -2.91
C ASN A 117 4.16 -2.73 -4.13
N LEU A 118 4.88 -1.85 -4.82
CA LEU A 118 5.81 -2.22 -5.90
C LEU A 118 7.11 -2.80 -5.33
N GLU A 119 7.60 -2.24 -4.25
CA GLU A 119 8.74 -2.60 -3.40
C GLU A 119 10.10 -2.35 -4.03
N THR A 120 10.31 -2.66 -5.31
CA THR A 120 11.62 -2.52 -5.96
C THR A 120 11.49 -2.21 -7.45
N VAL A 121 12.64 -1.99 -8.10
CA VAL A 121 12.76 -1.60 -9.52
C VAL A 121 12.72 -2.82 -10.46
N PRO A 122 12.41 -2.65 -11.77
CA PRO A 122 12.24 -3.75 -12.73
C PRO A 122 13.38 -4.76 -12.75
N ARG A 123 14.64 -4.28 -12.77
CA ARG A 123 15.83 -5.14 -12.83
C ARG A 123 15.94 -6.13 -11.66
N LEU A 124 15.52 -5.71 -10.48
CA LEU A 124 15.59 -6.51 -9.26
C LEU A 124 14.33 -7.33 -9.02
N PHE A 125 13.24 -7.05 -9.73
CA PHE A 125 11.91 -7.57 -9.41
C PHE A 125 11.85 -9.08 -9.35
N LYS A 126 12.40 -9.78 -10.37
CA LYS A 126 12.41 -11.24 -10.45
C LYS A 126 13.18 -11.89 -9.29
N ARG A 127 14.25 -11.25 -8.82
CA ARG A 127 15.07 -11.74 -7.70
C ARG A 127 14.37 -11.51 -6.37
N ILE A 128 13.86 -10.29 -6.17
CA ILE A 128 13.32 -9.84 -4.87
C ILE A 128 11.88 -10.32 -4.65
N ARG A 129 11.06 -10.34 -5.73
CA ARG A 129 9.63 -10.70 -5.71
C ARG A 129 9.29 -11.73 -6.81
N PRO A 130 9.83 -12.95 -6.78
CA PRO A 130 9.76 -13.90 -7.89
C PRO A 130 8.34 -14.31 -8.30
N ALA A 131 7.36 -14.26 -7.40
CA ALA A 131 5.96 -14.58 -7.68
C ALA A 131 5.14 -13.40 -8.21
N PHE A 132 5.71 -12.19 -8.19
CA PHE A 132 5.08 -10.98 -8.69
C PHE A 132 5.68 -10.56 -10.03
N ARG A 133 5.07 -9.60 -10.70
CA ARG A 133 5.58 -8.97 -11.92
C ARG A 133 5.41 -7.46 -11.83
N TYR A 134 6.38 -6.72 -12.32
CA TYR A 134 6.43 -5.26 -12.23
C TYR A 134 5.19 -4.63 -12.89
N GLU A 135 4.95 -4.95 -14.16
CA GLU A 135 3.84 -4.42 -14.94
C GLU A 135 2.48 -4.82 -14.36
N ARG A 136 2.39 -6.04 -13.83
CA ARG A 136 1.16 -6.50 -13.16
C ARG A 136 0.88 -5.73 -11.88
N SER A 137 1.92 -5.38 -11.13
CA SER A 137 1.78 -4.55 -9.93
C SER A 137 1.33 -3.13 -10.26
N LEU A 138 1.83 -2.53 -11.34
CA LEU A 138 1.34 -1.26 -11.87
C LEU A 138 -0.14 -1.36 -12.30
N GLY A 139 -0.49 -2.43 -13.01
CA GLY A 139 -1.88 -2.69 -13.44
C GLY A 139 -2.88 -2.87 -12.30
N VAL A 140 -2.45 -3.31 -11.10
CA VAL A 140 -3.31 -3.30 -9.90
C VAL A 140 -3.65 -1.87 -9.47
N ILE A 141 -2.66 -0.98 -9.45
CA ILE A 141 -2.83 0.43 -9.11
C ILE A 141 -3.75 1.12 -10.13
N GLU A 142 -3.53 0.88 -11.43
CA GLU A 142 -4.34 1.43 -12.51
C GLU A 142 -5.81 1.02 -12.38
N GLN A 143 -6.10 -0.28 -12.14
CA GLN A 143 -7.46 -0.77 -11.94
C GLN A 143 -8.10 -0.17 -10.68
N ALA A 144 -7.37 -0.06 -9.57
CA ALA A 144 -7.87 0.57 -8.35
C ALA A 144 -8.19 2.05 -8.57
N ARG A 145 -7.36 2.76 -9.33
CA ARG A 145 -7.61 4.16 -9.71
C ARG A 145 -8.86 4.29 -10.59
N ALA A 146 -9.05 3.39 -11.56
CA ALA A 146 -10.25 3.33 -12.40
C ALA A 146 -11.52 3.08 -11.56
N ALA A 147 -11.42 2.29 -10.49
CA ALA A 147 -12.47 2.09 -9.49
C ALA A 147 -12.68 3.30 -8.55
N ARG A 148 -11.94 4.41 -8.74
CA ARG A 148 -12.02 5.66 -7.96
C ARG A 148 -11.59 5.53 -6.51
N LEU A 149 -10.72 4.57 -6.19
CA LEU A 149 -10.10 4.45 -4.87
C LEU A 149 -8.90 5.40 -4.77
N VAL A 150 -8.55 5.81 -3.56
CA VAL A 150 -7.24 6.41 -3.29
C VAL A 150 -6.21 5.30 -3.35
N THR A 151 -5.18 5.49 -4.15
CA THR A 151 -4.17 4.46 -4.42
C THR A 151 -2.85 4.76 -3.71
N LYS A 152 -2.22 3.71 -3.22
CA LYS A 152 -0.94 3.83 -2.50
C LYS A 152 0.03 2.73 -2.91
N SER A 153 1.32 3.07 -2.91
CA SER A 153 2.41 2.11 -3.10
C SER A 153 3.60 2.40 -2.18
N ASN A 154 4.58 1.51 -2.20
CA ASN A 154 5.81 1.62 -1.42
C ASN A 154 7.02 1.20 -2.26
N LEU A 155 8.16 1.88 -2.06
CA LEU A 155 9.48 1.48 -2.54
C LEU A 155 10.41 1.27 -1.35
N ILE A 156 11.12 0.14 -1.38
CA ILE A 156 12.14 -0.21 -0.38
C ILE A 156 13.51 -0.03 -1.04
N LEU A 157 14.37 0.78 -0.43
CA LEU A 157 15.68 1.13 -0.95
C LEU A 157 16.80 0.42 -0.19
N GLY A 158 17.91 0.19 -0.84
CA GLY A 158 19.09 -0.46 -0.27
C GLY A 158 19.21 -1.94 -0.63
N MET A 159 18.44 -2.41 -1.63
CA MET A 159 18.49 -3.78 -2.16
C MET A 159 19.32 -3.90 -3.45
N GLY A 160 20.04 -2.83 -3.87
CA GLY A 160 20.90 -2.82 -5.06
C GLY A 160 20.31 -2.06 -6.26
N GLU A 161 19.23 -1.31 -6.06
CA GLU A 161 18.68 -0.37 -7.05
C GLU A 161 19.62 0.84 -7.26
N GLU A 162 19.61 1.36 -8.48
CA GLU A 162 20.28 2.61 -8.82
C GLU A 162 19.30 3.79 -8.67
N ARG A 163 19.86 4.99 -8.39
CA ARG A 163 19.05 6.20 -8.19
C ARG A 163 18.12 6.52 -9.38
N ALA A 164 18.64 6.34 -10.61
CA ALA A 164 17.85 6.56 -11.83
C ALA A 164 16.71 5.56 -11.98
N GLU A 165 16.89 4.30 -11.55
CA GLU A 165 15.85 3.27 -11.57
C GLU A 165 14.73 3.61 -10.58
N VAL A 166 15.09 4.16 -9.40
CA VAL A 166 14.10 4.62 -8.40
C VAL A 166 13.26 5.77 -8.96
N SER A 167 13.91 6.75 -9.61
CA SER A 167 13.23 7.87 -10.26
C SER A 167 12.28 7.40 -11.36
N GLN A 168 12.67 6.37 -12.13
CA GLN A 168 11.79 5.78 -13.15
C GLN A 168 10.59 5.06 -12.50
N ALA A 169 10.82 4.26 -11.45
CA ALA A 169 9.75 3.57 -10.74
C ALA A 169 8.74 4.53 -10.10
N LEU A 170 9.18 5.71 -9.63
CA LEU A 170 8.28 6.76 -9.17
C LEU A 170 7.39 7.29 -10.30
N ARG A 171 7.96 7.55 -11.49
CA ARG A 171 7.19 7.97 -12.67
C ARG A 171 6.20 6.91 -13.12
N ASP A 172 6.63 5.64 -13.21
CA ASP A 172 5.77 4.52 -13.62
C ASP A 172 4.57 4.35 -12.67
N LEU A 173 4.80 4.48 -11.34
CA LEU A 173 3.74 4.45 -10.35
C LEU A 173 2.77 5.62 -10.51
N TYR A 174 3.29 6.84 -10.69
CA TYR A 174 2.45 8.02 -10.87
C TYR A 174 1.59 7.92 -12.14
N GLU A 175 2.18 7.49 -13.25
CA GLU A 175 1.49 7.28 -14.53
C GLU A 175 0.39 6.21 -14.42
N SER A 176 0.61 5.17 -13.61
CA SER A 176 -0.41 4.17 -13.28
C SER A 176 -1.51 4.70 -12.35
N GLY A 177 -1.41 5.95 -11.89
CA GLY A 177 -2.41 6.61 -11.04
C GLY A 177 -2.20 6.41 -9.55
N CYS A 178 -0.98 6.09 -9.11
CA CYS A 178 -0.62 6.05 -7.68
C CYS A 178 -0.62 7.47 -7.11
N GLU A 179 -1.33 7.68 -6.01
CA GLU A 179 -1.48 9.00 -5.39
C GLU A 179 -0.63 9.17 -4.13
N LEU A 180 -0.47 8.10 -3.38
CA LEU A 180 0.30 8.08 -2.13
C LEU A 180 1.52 7.18 -2.29
N ILE A 181 2.69 7.65 -1.88
CA ILE A 181 3.93 6.88 -1.93
C ILE A 181 4.65 6.92 -0.59
N THR A 182 5.15 5.75 -0.17
CA THR A 182 6.13 5.64 0.91
C THR A 182 7.46 5.15 0.36
N ILE A 183 8.57 5.69 0.84
CA ILE A 183 9.93 5.35 0.43
C ILE A 183 10.71 5.00 1.69
N THR A 184 11.22 3.77 1.78
CA THR A 184 11.71 3.19 3.02
C THR A 184 13.09 2.58 2.86
N GLN A 185 13.87 2.45 3.93
CA GLN A 185 15.12 1.70 3.94
C GLN A 185 14.83 0.21 4.13
N TYR A 186 15.49 -0.64 3.35
CA TYR A 186 15.54 -2.07 3.59
C TYR A 186 16.29 -2.39 4.88
N LEU A 187 15.61 -3.07 5.79
CA LEU A 187 16.19 -3.62 7.01
C LEU A 187 16.13 -5.15 6.92
N ARG A 188 17.29 -5.78 6.77
CA ARG A 188 17.41 -7.23 6.58
C ARG A 188 16.86 -8.00 7.78
N PRO A 189 15.81 -8.82 7.62
CA PRO A 189 15.22 -9.52 8.75
C PRO A 189 16.11 -10.62 9.34
N SER A 190 16.85 -11.34 8.51
CA SER A 190 17.81 -12.37 8.95
C SER A 190 18.86 -12.68 7.88
N PRO A 191 19.95 -13.38 8.19
CA PRO A 191 21.01 -13.72 7.22
C PRO A 191 20.54 -14.52 5.97
N ARG A 192 19.40 -15.18 6.05
CA ARG A 192 18.81 -15.91 4.89
C ARG A 192 18.11 -15.02 3.86
N HIS A 193 17.85 -13.76 4.20
CA HIS A 193 17.19 -12.80 3.31
C HIS A 193 18.22 -12.02 2.50
N HIS A 194 17.74 -11.28 1.50
CA HIS A 194 18.57 -10.41 0.67
C HIS A 194 19.49 -9.53 1.54
N PRO A 195 20.78 -9.39 1.24
CA PRO A 195 21.65 -8.50 2.00
C PRO A 195 21.24 -7.04 1.83
N VAL A 196 21.61 -6.20 2.80
CA VAL A 196 21.57 -4.75 2.60
C VAL A 196 22.74 -4.39 1.70
N GLU A 197 22.46 -4.00 0.46
CA GLU A 197 23.51 -3.62 -0.52
C GLU A 197 24.06 -2.23 -0.24
N ARG A 198 23.22 -1.32 0.27
CA ARG A 198 23.63 0.00 0.74
C ARG A 198 22.72 0.56 1.81
N TRP A 199 23.27 1.38 2.67
CA TRP A 199 22.53 2.25 3.57
C TRP A 199 22.31 3.59 2.88
N VAL A 200 21.06 3.90 2.60
CA VAL A 200 20.64 5.15 1.94
C VAL A 200 20.80 6.30 2.92
N LYS A 201 21.44 7.38 2.48
CA LYS A 201 21.66 8.56 3.33
C LYS A 201 20.33 9.30 3.58
N PRO A 202 20.14 9.90 4.77
CA PRO A 202 18.93 10.66 5.07
C PRO A 202 18.61 11.75 4.03
N GLU A 203 19.63 12.41 3.49
CA GLU A 203 19.49 13.47 2.49
C GLU A 203 18.87 12.93 1.19
N GLU A 204 19.21 11.70 0.78
CA GLU A 204 18.62 11.06 -0.41
C GLU A 204 17.12 10.80 -0.24
N PHE A 205 16.66 10.47 0.96
CA PHE A 205 15.23 10.36 1.24
C PHE A 205 14.51 11.70 1.13
N VAL A 206 15.16 12.79 1.53
CA VAL A 206 14.61 14.15 1.38
C VAL A 206 14.52 14.51 -0.11
N ASP A 207 15.57 14.21 -0.89
CA ASP A 207 15.58 14.49 -2.34
C ASP A 207 14.53 13.67 -3.08
N LEU A 208 14.36 12.39 -2.71
CA LEU A 208 13.32 11.52 -3.26
C LEU A 208 11.90 12.00 -2.89
N SER A 209 11.71 12.50 -1.67
CA SER A 209 10.44 13.10 -1.27
C SER A 209 10.08 14.29 -2.15
N ARG A 210 11.05 15.18 -2.36
CA ARG A 210 10.87 16.37 -3.21
C ARG A 210 10.59 15.97 -4.66
N GLU A 211 11.35 15.02 -5.23
CA GLU A 211 11.13 14.51 -6.57
C GLU A 211 9.73 13.90 -6.73
N ALA A 212 9.27 13.10 -5.77
CA ALA A 212 7.94 12.54 -5.80
C ALA A 212 6.83 13.62 -5.73
N GLU A 213 7.02 14.65 -4.91
CA GLU A 213 6.11 15.81 -4.85
C GLU A 213 6.11 16.58 -6.17
N GLU A 214 7.26 16.78 -6.82
CA GLU A 214 7.40 17.43 -8.14
C GLU A 214 6.77 16.60 -9.27
N ILE A 215 6.86 15.28 -9.23
CA ILE A 215 6.17 14.37 -10.16
C ILE A 215 4.65 14.53 -10.03
N GLY A 216 4.13 14.81 -8.82
CA GLY A 216 2.72 15.08 -8.58
C GLY A 216 2.02 14.15 -7.61
N PHE A 217 2.75 13.32 -6.85
CA PHE A 217 2.13 12.52 -5.79
C PHE A 217 1.42 13.42 -4.78
N VAL A 218 0.21 13.05 -4.40
CA VAL A 218 -0.64 13.86 -3.51
C VAL A 218 -0.18 13.74 -2.06
N GLY A 219 0.39 12.59 -1.69
CA GLY A 219 0.99 12.36 -0.39
C GLY A 219 2.28 11.54 -0.50
N VAL A 220 3.34 12.06 0.11
CA VAL A 220 4.67 11.43 0.14
C VAL A 220 5.15 11.29 1.57
N MET A 221 5.68 10.12 1.89
CA MET A 221 6.39 9.89 3.15
C MET A 221 7.67 9.10 2.86
N SER A 222 8.82 9.71 3.12
CA SER A 222 10.14 9.17 2.77
C SER A 222 11.07 9.27 3.97
N GLY A 223 11.76 8.18 4.28
CA GLY A 223 12.73 8.18 5.37
C GLY A 223 13.22 6.79 5.78
N PRO A 224 14.37 6.70 6.47
CA PRO A 224 15.01 5.42 6.78
C PRO A 224 14.20 4.54 7.75
N LEU A 225 13.36 5.13 8.59
CA LEU A 225 12.52 4.41 9.57
C LEU A 225 11.02 4.44 9.22
N VAL A 226 10.67 4.97 8.05
CA VAL A 226 9.32 4.90 7.52
C VAL A 226 8.97 3.43 7.21
N ARG A 227 7.70 3.07 7.40
CA ARG A 227 7.10 1.81 6.94
C ARG A 227 5.89 2.13 6.08
N SER A 228 5.47 1.20 5.24
CA SER A 228 4.30 1.41 4.37
C SER A 228 3.04 1.79 5.16
N SER A 229 2.86 1.29 6.39
CA SER A 229 1.74 1.62 7.28
C SER A 229 2.05 2.67 8.35
N TYR A 230 3.25 3.30 8.32
CA TYR A 230 3.63 4.29 9.33
C TYR A 230 2.81 5.57 9.16
N ARG A 231 2.06 5.95 10.20
CA ARG A 231 1.18 7.14 10.19
C ARG A 231 0.33 7.24 8.90
N ALA A 232 -0.21 6.11 8.48
CA ALA A 232 -0.92 6.01 7.20
C ALA A 232 -2.17 6.89 7.16
N GLY A 233 -2.86 7.05 8.28
CA GLY A 233 -3.99 7.95 8.40
C GLY A 233 -3.61 9.42 8.21
N ARG A 234 -2.46 9.86 8.73
CA ARG A 234 -1.98 11.23 8.51
C ARG A 234 -1.61 11.47 7.04
N LEU A 235 -1.01 10.48 6.39
CA LEU A 235 -0.69 10.57 4.96
C LEU A 235 -1.97 10.70 4.13
N TYR A 236 -3.00 9.92 4.46
CA TYR A 236 -4.32 10.00 3.84
C TYR A 236 -4.98 11.37 4.07
N ASP A 237 -5.00 11.88 5.30
CA ASP A 237 -5.60 13.18 5.63
C ASP A 237 -4.95 14.31 4.82
N LYS A 238 -3.62 14.37 4.78
CA LYS A 238 -2.87 15.32 3.96
C LYS A 238 -3.25 15.22 2.47
N ALA A 239 -3.45 14.03 1.97
CA ALA A 239 -3.83 13.81 0.56
C ALA A 239 -5.25 14.34 0.26
N ILE A 240 -6.21 14.12 1.15
CA ILE A 240 -7.58 14.62 0.98
C ILE A 240 -7.61 16.16 1.04
N GLU A 241 -6.85 16.77 1.93
CA GLU A 241 -6.70 18.22 2.00
C GLU A 241 -6.12 18.78 0.69
N ASN A 242 -5.05 18.20 0.16
CA ASN A 242 -4.42 18.60 -1.09
C ASN A 242 -5.37 18.47 -2.30
N ARG A 243 -6.14 17.37 -2.39
CA ARG A 243 -7.17 17.19 -3.43
C ARG A 243 -8.23 18.29 -3.40
N SER A 244 -8.67 18.68 -2.22
CA SER A 244 -9.70 19.74 -2.05
C SER A 244 -9.18 21.10 -2.50
N MET A 245 -7.92 21.43 -2.24
CA MET A 245 -7.27 22.67 -2.67
C MET A 245 -7.10 22.74 -4.18
N VAL A 246 -6.71 21.66 -4.84
CA VAL A 246 -6.56 21.59 -6.30
C VAL A 246 -7.93 21.78 -6.99
N THR A 247 -8.98 21.15 -6.46
CA THR A 247 -10.34 21.25 -7.01
C THR A 247 -10.92 22.66 -6.86
N SER A 248 -10.62 23.36 -5.76
CA SER A 248 -11.06 24.73 -5.53
C SER A 248 -10.38 25.74 -6.45
N LYS A 249 -9.07 25.58 -6.70
CA LYS A 249 -8.29 26.42 -7.63
C LYS A 249 -8.79 26.25 -9.07
N SER A 250 -9.12 25.03 -9.50
CA SER A 250 -9.64 24.77 -10.86
C SER A 250 -11.04 25.37 -11.07
N LYS A 251 -11.89 25.38 -10.06
CA LYS A 251 -13.23 26.04 -10.12
C LYS A 251 -13.11 27.55 -10.15
N SER A 252 -12.18 28.13 -9.41
CA SER A 252 -11.90 29.57 -9.40
C SER A 252 -11.39 30.08 -10.76
N SER A 253 -10.47 29.35 -11.37
CA SER A 253 -9.91 29.71 -12.69
C SER A 253 -10.92 29.56 -13.85
N ARG A 254 -11.90 28.66 -13.73
CA ARG A 254 -13.01 28.54 -14.71
C ARG A 254 -14.02 29.70 -14.57
N ARG A 255 -14.35 30.13 -13.33
CA ARG A 255 -15.24 31.28 -13.13
C ARG A 255 -14.64 32.58 -13.65
N ALA A 256 -13.33 32.77 -13.54
CA ALA A 256 -12.65 33.97 -14.04
C ALA A 256 -12.64 34.09 -15.59
N ARG A 257 -12.86 32.99 -16.32
CA ARG A 257 -12.89 32.97 -17.81
C ARG A 257 -14.28 33.16 -18.40
N TYR A 258 -15.33 33.26 -17.62
CA TYR A 258 -16.71 33.50 -18.05
C TYR A 258 -17.25 34.88 -17.65
N CYS A 259 -16.40 35.74 -17.07
CA CYS A 259 -16.73 37.11 -16.66
C CYS A 259 -15.96 38.17 -17.46
N THR A 260 -15.58 37.87 -18.73
CA THR A 260 -15.05 38.89 -19.70
C THR A 260 -15.87 38.85 -20.94
#